data_33ff178a223820455feba85d06523e51
#
_entry.id   33ff178a223820455feba85d06523e51
#
_cell.length_a   1.000
_cell.length_b   1.000
_cell.length_c   1.000
_cell.angle_alpha   90.00
_cell.angle_beta   90.00
_cell.angle_gamma   90.00
#
_symmetry.space_group_name_H-M   'P 1'
#
loop_
_entity.id
_entity.type
_entity.pdbx_description
1 polymer ?
#
loop_
_entity_poly.entity_id
_entity_poly.type
_entity_poly.pdbx_seq_one_letter_code
_entity_poly.pdbx_strand_id
1 'polypeptide(L)'
;MFARVVFALAGLFGLGQMIPLYQQGGSPTYYALLGTIGAWQILFFLIAWKPTELRSAMIPAVFEKLFWCVTLFVLYSRASLSSTDLAVGATPNALLGVLFALAYFRTSRRVPAAAAAPPP
;
A
#
# COMPACT_ATOMS: atom_id res chain seq x y z
N MET A 1 -13.93 9.05 -5.20
CA MET A 1 -13.58 8.41 -6.50
C MET A 1 -12.07 8.18 -6.65
N PHE A 2 -11.26 9.19 -6.43
CA PHE A 2 -9.78 9.08 -6.56
C PHE A 2 -9.20 7.98 -5.67
N ALA A 3 -9.50 7.99 -4.36
CA ALA A 3 -9.01 6.96 -3.44
C ALA A 3 -9.45 5.55 -3.83
N ARG A 4 -10.70 5.39 -4.27
CA ARG A 4 -11.22 4.09 -4.70
C ARG A 4 -10.41 3.51 -5.86
N VAL A 5 -10.11 4.33 -6.86
CA VAL A 5 -9.33 3.92 -8.02
C VAL A 5 -7.90 3.59 -7.63
N VAL A 6 -7.25 4.47 -6.87
CA VAL A 6 -5.86 4.29 -6.45
C VAL A 6 -5.68 3.00 -5.65
N PHE A 7 -6.51 2.79 -4.63
CA PHE A 7 -6.35 1.61 -3.76
C PHE A 7 -6.80 0.32 -4.44
N ALA A 8 -7.80 0.35 -5.31
CA ALA A 8 -8.17 -0.82 -6.10
C ALA A 8 -7.05 -1.23 -7.05
N LEU A 9 -6.44 -0.28 -7.76
CA LEU A 9 -5.31 -0.55 -8.65
C LEU A 9 -4.10 -1.04 -7.88
N ALA A 10 -3.83 -0.46 -6.70
CA ALA A 10 -2.72 -0.91 -5.84
C ALA A 10 -2.91 -2.36 -5.39
N GLY A 11 -4.12 -2.73 -4.99
CA GLY A 11 -4.44 -4.10 -4.60
C GLY A 11 -4.27 -5.08 -5.75
N LEU A 12 -4.77 -4.75 -6.93
CA LEU A 12 -4.61 -5.58 -8.14
C LEU A 12 -3.14 -5.73 -8.53
N PHE A 13 -2.40 -4.64 -8.53
CA PHE A 13 -0.96 -4.63 -8.83
C PHE A 13 -0.20 -5.53 -7.85
N GLY A 14 -0.46 -5.37 -6.54
CA GLY A 14 0.20 -6.16 -5.51
C GLY A 14 -0.11 -7.65 -5.61
N LEU A 15 -1.37 -8.03 -5.81
CA LEU A 15 -1.74 -9.43 -6.01
C LEU A 15 -1.11 -10.01 -7.28
N GLY A 16 -1.07 -9.24 -8.36
CA GLY A 16 -0.44 -9.66 -9.62
C GLY A 16 1.05 -9.94 -9.45
N GLN A 17 1.75 -9.14 -8.63
CA GLN A 17 3.16 -9.36 -8.33
C GLN A 17 3.39 -10.59 -7.45
N MET A 18 2.45 -10.96 -6.61
CA MET A 18 2.59 -12.11 -5.72
C MET A 18 2.68 -13.45 -6.46
N ILE A 19 2.00 -13.57 -7.60
CA ILE A 19 1.97 -14.83 -8.36
C ILE A 19 3.39 -15.29 -8.74
N PRO A 20 4.21 -14.49 -9.44
CA PRO A 20 5.59 -14.92 -9.76
C PRO A 20 6.45 -15.09 -8.51
N LEU A 21 6.22 -14.32 -7.45
CA LEU A 21 6.99 -14.45 -6.22
C LEU A 21 6.72 -15.79 -5.52
N TYR A 22 5.47 -16.27 -5.50
CA TYR A 22 5.15 -17.60 -4.98
C TYR A 22 5.75 -18.71 -5.87
N GLN A 23 5.73 -18.53 -7.18
CA GLN A 23 6.31 -19.51 -8.11
C GLN A 23 7.83 -19.61 -7.98
N GLN A 24 8.48 -18.51 -7.65
CA GLN A 24 9.93 -18.46 -7.46
C GLN A 24 10.38 -19.32 -6.26
N GLY A 25 9.56 -19.39 -5.22
CA GLY A 25 9.83 -20.17 -4.01
C GLY A 25 10.86 -19.50 -3.09
N GLY A 26 11.00 -20.07 -1.91
CA GLY A 26 11.94 -19.54 -0.91
C GLY A 26 11.81 -20.23 0.43
N SER A 27 12.43 -19.65 1.46
CA SER A 27 12.40 -20.12 2.85
C SER A 27 11.02 -19.94 3.47
N PRO A 28 10.72 -20.58 4.61
CA PRO A 28 9.49 -20.31 5.36
C PRO A 28 9.30 -18.84 5.71
N THR A 29 10.38 -18.13 6.05
CA THR A 29 10.34 -16.68 6.30
C THR A 29 9.91 -15.89 5.06
N TYR A 30 10.39 -16.29 3.89
CA TYR A 30 9.99 -15.69 2.62
C TYR A 30 8.47 -15.82 2.37
N TYR A 31 7.91 -17.02 2.60
CA TYR A 31 6.47 -17.24 2.45
C TYR A 31 5.65 -16.49 3.49
N ALA A 32 6.13 -16.38 4.73
CA ALA A 32 5.49 -15.57 5.76
C ALA A 32 5.45 -14.09 5.36
N LEU A 33 6.52 -13.57 4.76
CA LEU A 33 6.56 -12.21 4.23
C LEU A 33 5.55 -12.02 3.10
N LEU A 34 5.46 -12.98 2.17
CA LEU A 34 4.46 -12.92 1.10
C LEU A 34 3.04 -12.91 1.65
N GLY A 35 2.75 -13.70 2.69
CA GLY A 35 1.46 -13.68 3.37
C GLY A 35 1.12 -12.31 3.95
N THR A 36 2.09 -11.66 4.57
CA THR A 36 1.93 -10.29 5.09
C THR A 36 1.65 -9.29 3.96
N ILE A 37 2.37 -9.39 2.87
CA ILE A 37 2.13 -8.56 1.68
C ILE A 37 0.71 -8.78 1.15
N GLY A 38 0.25 -10.04 1.11
CA GLY A 38 -1.12 -10.37 0.68
C GLY A 38 -2.18 -9.72 1.56
N ALA A 39 -1.97 -9.71 2.88
CA ALA A 39 -2.88 -9.06 3.82
C ALA A 39 -3.00 -7.55 3.54
N TRP A 40 -1.90 -6.88 3.19
CA TRP A 40 -1.93 -5.47 2.78
C TRP A 40 -2.76 -5.24 1.52
N GLN A 41 -2.72 -6.16 0.55
CA GLN A 41 -3.54 -6.02 -0.65
C GLN A 41 -5.05 -6.10 -0.33
N ILE A 42 -5.43 -6.98 0.59
CA ILE A 42 -6.82 -7.07 1.06
C ILE A 42 -7.21 -5.75 1.74
N LEU A 43 -6.35 -5.19 2.57
CA LEU A 43 -6.59 -3.88 3.20
C LEU A 43 -6.79 -2.78 2.15
N PHE A 44 -6.01 -2.78 1.07
CA PHE A 44 -6.17 -1.80 -0.01
C PHE A 44 -7.55 -1.92 -0.67
N PHE A 45 -8.04 -3.12 -0.91
CA PHE A 45 -9.40 -3.31 -1.43
C PHE A 45 -10.48 -2.84 -0.44
N LEU A 46 -10.28 -3.05 0.86
CA LEU A 46 -11.20 -2.54 1.88
C LEU A 46 -11.23 -1.01 1.89
N ILE A 47 -10.08 -0.36 1.79
CA ILE A 47 -9.98 1.11 1.68
C ILE A 47 -10.68 1.59 0.41
N ALA A 48 -10.48 0.89 -0.72
CA ALA A 48 -11.15 1.22 -1.96
C ALA A 48 -12.68 1.11 -1.85
N TRP A 49 -13.15 0.15 -1.08
CA TRP A 49 -14.57 -0.05 -0.84
C TRP A 49 -15.15 1.05 0.06
N LYS A 50 -14.48 1.37 1.16
CA LYS A 50 -14.95 2.34 2.17
C LYS A 50 -13.89 3.40 2.48
N PRO A 51 -13.52 4.26 1.51
CA PRO A 51 -12.38 5.17 1.69
C PRO A 51 -12.59 6.20 2.79
N THR A 52 -13.81 6.70 2.97
CA THR A 52 -14.13 7.69 4.01
C THR A 52 -14.02 7.08 5.41
N GLU A 53 -14.56 5.88 5.59
CA GLU A 53 -14.55 5.19 6.88
C GLU A 53 -13.15 4.71 7.25
N LEU A 54 -12.37 4.29 6.27
CA LEU A 54 -11.02 3.74 6.45
C LEU A 54 -9.92 4.75 6.10
N ARG A 55 -10.24 6.04 6.10
CA ARG A 55 -9.28 7.09 5.76
C ARG A 55 -8.02 7.02 6.62
N SER A 56 -8.14 6.76 7.90
CA SER A 56 -7.00 6.63 8.81
C SER A 56 -6.09 5.45 8.46
N ALA A 57 -6.61 4.40 7.84
CA ALA A 57 -5.81 3.26 7.38
C ALA A 57 -4.92 3.60 6.19
N MET A 58 -5.17 4.71 5.50
CA MET A 58 -4.29 5.20 4.43
C MET A 58 -2.92 5.66 4.97
N ILE A 59 -2.85 6.09 6.23
CA ILE A 59 -1.59 6.53 6.86
C ILE A 59 -0.58 5.37 6.91
N PRO A 60 -0.88 4.22 7.56
CA PRO A 60 0.06 3.09 7.53
C PRO A 60 0.29 2.55 6.12
N ALA A 61 -0.66 2.69 5.19
CA ALA A 61 -0.45 2.30 3.79
C ALA A 61 0.66 3.13 3.12
N VAL A 62 0.72 4.43 3.39
CA VAL A 62 1.82 5.29 2.92
C VAL A 62 3.15 4.83 3.50
N PHE A 63 3.19 4.54 4.81
CA PHE A 63 4.41 4.07 5.47
C PHE A 63 4.85 2.70 4.97
N GLU A 64 3.92 1.82 4.63
CA GLU A 64 4.25 0.52 4.03
C GLU A 64 5.04 0.72 2.73
N LYS A 65 4.61 1.62 1.87
CA LYS A 65 5.33 1.93 0.63
C LYS A 65 6.67 2.60 0.89
N LEU A 66 6.73 3.49 1.86
CA LEU A 66 7.98 4.15 2.26
C LEU A 66 9.00 3.14 2.78
N PHE A 67 8.59 2.25 3.70
CA PHE A 67 9.48 1.24 4.26
C PHE A 67 9.97 0.26 3.19
N TRP A 68 9.12 -0.08 2.23
CA TRP A 68 9.53 -0.90 1.09
C TRP A 68 10.64 -0.24 0.28
N CYS A 69 10.48 1.03 -0.06
CA CYS A 69 11.48 1.79 -0.81
C CYS A 69 12.79 1.94 -0.03
N VAL A 70 12.71 2.23 1.27
CA VAL A 70 13.89 2.34 2.15
C VAL A 70 14.63 1.01 2.21
N THR A 71 13.91 -0.10 2.35
CA THR A 71 14.51 -1.45 2.38
C THR A 71 15.27 -1.75 1.10
N LEU A 72 14.67 -1.47 -0.07
CA LEU A 72 15.33 -1.67 -1.36
C LEU A 72 16.57 -0.80 -1.50
N PHE A 73 16.52 0.44 -1.05
CA PHE A 73 17.65 1.35 -1.09
C PHE A 73 18.81 0.88 -0.19
N VAL A 74 18.49 0.39 1.00
CA VAL A 74 19.49 -0.20 1.91
C VAL A 74 20.17 -1.43 1.28
N LEU A 75 19.38 -2.31 0.65
CA LEU A 75 19.92 -3.48 -0.05
C LEU A 75 20.82 -3.07 -1.21
N TYR A 76 20.43 -2.06 -1.95
CA TYR A 76 21.24 -1.51 -3.03
C TYR A 76 22.56 -0.94 -2.50
N SER A 77 22.55 -0.17 -1.43
CA SER A 77 23.75 0.43 -0.84
C SER A 77 24.71 -0.62 -0.27
N ARG A 78 24.21 -1.81 0.09
CA ARG A 78 24.99 -2.97 0.52
C ARG A 78 25.42 -3.87 -0.63
N ALA A 79 25.28 -3.44 -1.86
CA ALA A 79 25.58 -4.20 -3.08
C ALA A 79 24.81 -5.54 -3.18
N SER A 80 23.69 -5.67 -2.48
CA SER A 80 22.82 -6.86 -2.53
C SER A 80 21.73 -6.76 -3.58
N LEU A 81 21.64 -5.65 -4.30
CA LEU A 81 20.60 -5.38 -5.29
C LEU A 81 21.20 -4.57 -6.43
N SER A 82 20.85 -4.91 -7.68
CA SER A 82 21.29 -4.14 -8.83
C SER A 82 20.54 -2.80 -8.93
N SER A 83 21.10 -1.83 -9.68
CA SER A 83 20.42 -0.57 -9.95
C SER A 83 19.11 -0.75 -10.72
N THR A 84 19.05 -1.73 -11.61
CA THR A 84 17.84 -2.07 -12.37
C THR A 84 16.77 -2.63 -11.44
N ASP A 85 17.14 -3.56 -10.57
CA ASP A 85 16.18 -4.15 -9.61
C ASP A 85 15.68 -3.11 -8.60
N LEU A 86 16.56 -2.19 -8.17
CA LEU A 86 16.16 -1.06 -7.35
C LEU A 86 15.11 -0.20 -8.06
N ALA A 87 15.36 0.20 -9.30
CA ALA A 87 14.44 1.02 -10.07
C ALA A 87 13.10 0.31 -10.31
N VAL A 88 13.12 -0.96 -10.69
CA VAL A 88 11.90 -1.74 -10.96
C VAL A 88 11.07 -1.95 -9.69
N GLY A 89 11.72 -2.18 -8.56
CA GLY A 89 11.02 -2.40 -7.29
C GLY A 89 10.59 -1.12 -6.58
N ALA A 90 11.41 -0.08 -6.61
CA ALA A 90 11.16 1.17 -5.88
C ALA A 90 10.21 2.12 -6.61
N THR A 91 10.33 2.26 -7.92
CA THR A 91 9.57 3.25 -8.69
C THR A 91 8.06 3.08 -8.56
N PRO A 92 7.45 1.90 -8.83
CA PRO A 92 6.00 1.74 -8.68
C PRO A 92 5.55 1.91 -7.22
N ASN A 93 6.33 1.48 -6.25
CA ASN A 93 5.99 1.62 -4.84
C ASN A 93 6.09 3.07 -4.36
N ALA A 94 7.08 3.83 -4.82
CA ALA A 94 7.19 5.25 -4.54
C ALA A 94 6.02 6.02 -5.14
N LEU A 95 5.64 5.72 -6.38
CA LEU A 95 4.48 6.31 -7.04
C LEU A 95 3.19 6.02 -6.27
N LEU A 96 2.97 4.76 -5.89
CA LEU A 96 1.80 4.38 -5.09
C LEU A 96 1.80 5.07 -3.72
N GLY A 97 2.95 5.21 -3.08
CA GLY A 97 3.07 5.95 -1.81
C GLY A 97 2.62 7.40 -1.94
N VAL A 98 3.03 8.09 -3.00
CA VAL A 98 2.60 9.46 -3.29
C VAL A 98 1.09 9.51 -3.56
N LEU A 99 0.57 8.58 -4.36
CA LEU A 99 -0.86 8.51 -4.66
C LEU A 99 -1.69 8.21 -3.41
N PHE A 100 -1.20 7.37 -2.50
CA PHE A 100 -1.86 7.09 -1.22
C PHE A 100 -1.93 8.35 -0.34
N ALA A 101 -0.84 9.11 -0.28
CA ALA A 101 -0.81 10.38 0.45
C ALA A 101 -1.80 11.38 -0.14
N LEU A 102 -1.85 11.49 -1.46
CA LEU A 102 -2.83 12.34 -2.14
C LEU A 102 -4.27 11.87 -1.87
N ALA A 103 -4.49 10.55 -1.89
CA ALA A 103 -5.80 9.98 -1.58
C ALA A 103 -6.23 10.33 -0.15
N TYR A 104 -5.31 10.28 0.81
CA TYR A 104 -5.57 10.65 2.20
C TYR A 104 -6.05 12.11 2.30
N PHE A 105 -5.36 13.04 1.66
CA PHE A 105 -5.72 14.45 1.71
C PHE A 105 -6.98 14.78 0.91
N ARG A 106 -7.27 14.03 -0.15
CA ARG A 106 -8.46 14.23 -0.99
C ARG A 106 -9.71 13.53 -0.46
N THR A 107 -9.56 12.62 0.49
CA THR A 107 -10.71 11.92 1.08
C THR A 107 -11.24 12.71 2.25
N SER A 108 -12.55 12.99 2.24
CA SER A 108 -13.22 13.74 3.30
C SER A 108 -13.21 12.96 4.62
N ARG A 109 -13.05 13.67 5.71
CA ARG A 109 -13.22 13.08 7.05
C ARG A 109 -14.69 12.75 7.27
N ARG A 110 -14.93 11.60 7.90
CA ARG A 110 -16.27 11.27 8.37
C ARG A 110 -16.64 12.19 9.53
N VAL A 111 -17.75 12.90 9.39
CA VAL A 111 -18.31 13.71 10.50
C VAL A 111 -19.11 12.77 11.39
N PRO A 112 -18.84 12.70 12.72
CA PRO A 112 -19.65 11.89 13.64
C PRO A 112 -21.13 12.34 13.59
N ALA A 113 -22.04 11.37 13.58
CA ALA A 113 -23.48 11.64 13.55
C ALA A 113 -23.94 12.58 14.70
N ALA A 114 -23.34 12.43 15.88
CA ALA A 114 -23.64 13.28 17.03
C ALA A 114 -23.28 14.75 16.80
N ALA A 115 -22.21 15.04 16.05
CA ALA A 115 -21.79 16.41 15.72
C ALA A 115 -22.65 17.01 14.61
N ALA A 116 -23.30 16.17 13.80
CA ALA A 116 -24.19 16.61 12.71
C ALA A 116 -25.64 16.75 13.15
N ALA A 117 -26.02 16.27 14.34
CA ALA A 117 -27.37 16.36 14.86
C ALA A 117 -27.72 17.81 15.24
N PRO A 118 -28.90 18.35 14.86
CA PRO A 118 -29.32 19.67 15.27
C PRO A 118 -29.51 19.70 16.81
N PRO A 119 -29.25 20.85 17.49
CA PRO A 119 -29.51 20.97 18.91
C PRO A 119 -30.98 20.77 19.21
N PRO A 120 -31.33 20.22 20.40
CA PRO A 120 -32.72 20.01 20.81
C PRO A 120 -33.54 21.29 20.97
#